data_c29e09ec1e5e600ab5344a4228db8eb0
#
_entry.id   c29e09ec1e5e600ab5344a4228db8eb0
#
_cell.length_a   1.000
_cell.length_b   1.000
_cell.length_c   1.000
_cell.angle_alpha   90.00
_cell.angle_beta   90.00
_cell.angle_gamma   90.00
#
_symmetry.space_group_name_H-M   'P 1'
#
loop_
_entity.id
_entity.type
_entity.pdbx_description
1 polymer ?
#
loop_
_entity_poly.entity_id
_entity_poly.type
_entity_poly.pdbx_seq_one_letter_code
_entity_poly.pdbx_strand_id
1 'polypeptide(L)'
;KSKNFIPKGIIIFLWIVTIIIPTGCSNKKNTFSRRVYHNLTAHYNTWWNGNESLKEAIKDLEKNAKDNYTEVLPVYKLGSKKEATAINSKADRAIEKASKVIQNNSMYFNK
;
A
#
# COMPACT_ATOMS: atom_id res chain seq x y z
N LYS A 1 59.81 -4.60 0.80
CA LYS A 1 58.67 -4.09 1.57
C LYS A 1 57.94 -3.09 0.67
N SER A 2 56.87 -3.56 0.00
CA SER A 2 56.01 -2.73 -0.82
C SER A 2 55.18 -1.85 0.11
N LYS A 3 55.47 -0.55 0.08
CA LYS A 3 54.62 0.46 0.74
C LYS A 3 53.40 0.66 -0.16
N ASN A 4 52.23 0.08 0.22
CA ASN A 4 50.98 0.33 -0.44
C ASN A 4 50.62 1.80 -0.24
N PHE A 5 50.91 2.63 -1.23
CA PHE A 5 50.58 4.04 -1.26
C PHE A 5 49.07 4.17 -1.63
N ILE A 6 48.22 4.23 -0.62
CA ILE A 6 46.78 4.52 -0.84
C ILE A 6 46.67 6.00 -1.22
N PRO A 7 46.21 6.34 -2.43
CA PRO A 7 46.09 7.72 -2.83
C PRO A 7 45.12 8.47 -1.92
N LYS A 8 45.51 9.65 -1.48
CA LYS A 8 44.73 10.50 -0.54
C LYS A 8 43.26 10.70 -0.99
N GLY A 9 42.99 10.68 -2.30
CA GLY A 9 41.63 10.75 -2.85
C GLY A 9 40.73 9.56 -2.46
N ILE A 10 41.28 8.34 -2.37
CA ILE A 10 40.50 7.16 -1.93
C ILE A 10 40.13 7.28 -0.45
N ILE A 11 41.02 7.81 0.38
CA ILE A 11 40.75 8.00 1.81
C ILE A 11 39.63 9.02 2.01
N ILE A 12 39.65 10.14 1.28
CA ILE A 12 38.62 11.18 1.33
C ILE A 12 37.29 10.61 0.82
N PHE A 13 37.29 9.86 -0.26
CA PHE A 13 36.08 9.22 -0.81
C PHE A 13 35.45 8.21 0.18
N LEU A 14 36.27 7.39 0.83
CA LEU A 14 35.84 6.46 1.89
C LEU A 14 35.23 7.20 3.08
N TRP A 15 35.80 8.33 3.49
CA TRP A 15 35.27 9.16 4.56
C TRP A 15 33.90 9.77 4.21
N ILE A 16 33.73 10.26 2.99
CA ILE A 16 32.44 10.80 2.51
C ILE A 16 31.38 9.71 2.48
N VAL A 17 31.69 8.51 1.98
CA VAL A 17 30.78 7.37 1.96
C VAL A 17 30.35 6.93 3.36
N THR A 18 31.26 6.96 4.34
CA THR A 18 30.95 6.58 5.73
C THR A 18 30.00 7.55 6.43
N ILE A 19 30.02 8.85 6.05
CA ILE A 19 29.11 9.87 6.61
C ILE A 19 27.67 9.72 6.05
N ILE A 20 27.50 9.16 4.85
CA ILE A 20 26.18 9.03 4.19
C ILE A 20 25.40 7.81 4.70
N ILE A 21 26.06 6.76 5.20
CA ILE A 21 25.43 5.49 5.57
C ILE A 21 24.59 5.50 6.87
N PRO A 22 24.84 6.31 7.92
CA PRO A 22 24.13 6.17 9.20
C PRO A 22 22.81 6.94 9.32
N THR A 23 22.21 7.45 8.25
CA THR A 23 20.85 7.98 8.33
C THR A 23 19.82 6.86 8.36
N GLY A 24 19.84 6.07 9.41
CA GLY A 24 18.83 5.07 9.72
C GLY A 24 17.45 5.74 9.82
N CYS A 25 16.68 5.62 8.77
CA CYS A 25 15.35 6.20 8.67
C CYS A 25 14.37 5.42 9.55
N SER A 26 14.12 5.85 10.77
CA SER A 26 12.97 5.37 11.55
C SER A 26 11.66 5.75 10.83
N ASN A 27 10.91 4.76 10.35
CA ASN A 27 9.65 4.97 9.60
C ASN A 27 8.50 5.57 10.43
N LYS A 28 8.67 5.72 11.74
CA LYS A 28 7.61 6.13 12.67
C LYS A 28 7.70 7.59 13.15
N LYS A 29 8.75 8.33 12.81
CA LYS A 29 8.88 9.74 13.18
C LYS A 29 7.91 10.61 12.40
N ASN A 30 7.12 11.43 13.09
CA ASN A 30 6.18 12.37 12.50
C ASN A 30 6.88 13.67 12.04
N THR A 31 7.62 13.62 10.94
CA THR A 31 8.23 14.78 10.29
C THR A 31 7.43 15.19 9.06
N PHE A 32 7.47 16.49 8.70
CA PHE A 32 6.73 17.01 7.55
C PHE A 32 7.03 16.22 6.25
N SER A 33 8.29 16.02 5.91
CA SER A 33 8.68 15.28 4.70
C SER A 33 8.15 13.85 4.68
N ARG A 34 8.10 13.20 5.84
CA ARG A 34 7.55 11.85 5.95
C ARG A 34 6.05 11.82 5.84
N ARG A 35 5.35 12.80 6.42
CA ARG A 35 3.89 12.90 6.25
C ARG A 35 3.52 13.02 4.78
N VAL A 36 4.24 13.87 4.03
CA VAL A 36 4.04 14.01 2.58
C VAL A 36 4.31 12.69 1.86
N TYR A 37 5.45 12.04 2.13
CA TYR A 37 5.80 10.76 1.52
C TYR A 37 4.79 9.66 1.82
N HIS A 38 4.42 9.48 3.09
CA HIS A 38 3.44 8.46 3.49
C HIS A 38 2.05 8.74 2.92
N ASN A 39 1.62 10.00 2.90
CA ASN A 39 0.34 10.38 2.31
C ASN A 39 0.31 10.08 0.80
N LEU A 40 1.37 10.44 0.08
CA LEU A 40 1.47 10.17 -1.36
C LEU A 40 1.49 8.66 -1.66
N THR A 41 2.34 7.90 -0.99
CA THR A 41 2.47 6.45 -1.23
C THR A 41 1.26 5.67 -0.78
N ALA A 42 0.64 6.04 0.34
CA ALA A 42 -0.60 5.44 0.79
C ALA A 42 -1.73 5.68 -0.21
N HIS A 43 -1.91 6.92 -0.65
CA HIS A 43 -3.00 7.31 -1.53
C HIS A 43 -2.84 6.77 -2.95
N TYR A 44 -1.70 7.03 -3.59
CA TYR A 44 -1.53 6.72 -5.01
C TYR A 44 -1.09 5.29 -5.31
N ASN A 45 -0.62 4.54 -4.33
CA ASN A 45 -0.18 3.17 -4.56
C ASN A 45 -1.10 2.16 -3.86
N THR A 46 -1.06 2.13 -2.54
CA THR A 46 -1.71 1.04 -1.81
C THR A 46 -3.23 1.21 -1.75
N TRP A 47 -3.71 2.40 -1.41
CA TRP A 47 -5.14 2.68 -1.35
C TRP A 47 -5.81 2.62 -2.73
N TRP A 48 -5.17 3.21 -3.75
CA TRP A 48 -5.67 3.16 -5.12
C TRP A 48 -5.88 1.73 -5.61
N ASN A 49 -4.87 0.88 -5.46
CA ASN A 49 -4.97 -0.53 -5.86
C ASN A 49 -6.04 -1.31 -5.07
N GLY A 50 -6.23 -0.99 -3.78
CA GLY A 50 -7.30 -1.56 -2.96
C GLY A 50 -8.69 -1.12 -3.44
N ASN A 51 -8.86 0.16 -3.70
CA ASN A 51 -10.10 0.74 -4.19
C ASN A 51 -10.47 0.21 -5.59
N GLU A 52 -9.49 0.07 -6.47
CA GLU A 52 -9.73 -0.49 -7.80
C GLU A 52 -10.16 -1.97 -7.71
N SER A 53 -9.51 -2.76 -6.86
CA SER A 53 -9.91 -4.15 -6.61
C SER A 53 -11.33 -4.27 -6.06
N LEU A 54 -11.73 -3.34 -5.18
CA LEU A 54 -13.11 -3.28 -4.64
C LEU A 54 -14.11 -2.92 -5.73
N LYS A 55 -13.81 -1.91 -6.57
CA LYS A 55 -14.67 -1.52 -7.69
C LYS A 55 -14.86 -2.66 -8.69
N GLU A 56 -13.78 -3.38 -9.01
CA GLU A 56 -13.86 -4.55 -9.86
C GLU A 56 -14.74 -5.66 -9.24
N ALA A 57 -14.64 -5.90 -7.93
CA ALA A 57 -15.47 -6.86 -7.24
C ALA A 57 -16.96 -6.48 -7.33
N ILE A 58 -17.30 -5.21 -7.09
CA ILE A 58 -18.67 -4.69 -7.19
C ILE A 58 -19.19 -4.83 -8.62
N LYS A 59 -18.39 -4.44 -9.62
CA LYS A 59 -18.76 -4.54 -11.04
C LYS A 59 -19.01 -5.98 -11.47
N ASP A 60 -18.21 -6.93 -11.00
CA ASP A 60 -18.41 -8.34 -11.28
C ASP A 60 -19.68 -8.88 -10.60
N LEU A 61 -19.98 -8.42 -9.37
CA LEU A 61 -21.22 -8.78 -8.69
C LEU A 61 -22.43 -8.28 -9.50
N GLU A 62 -22.42 -7.01 -9.91
CA GLU A 62 -23.50 -6.43 -10.71
C GLU A 62 -23.68 -7.11 -12.05
N LYS A 63 -22.59 -7.47 -12.72
CA LYS A 63 -22.61 -8.18 -14.01
C LYS A 63 -23.17 -9.60 -13.91
N ASN A 64 -22.89 -10.28 -12.81
CA ASN A 64 -23.27 -11.67 -12.60
C ASN A 64 -24.67 -11.80 -11.94
N ALA A 65 -25.18 -10.71 -11.34
CA ALA A 65 -26.51 -10.70 -10.76
C ALA A 65 -27.57 -10.82 -11.86
N LYS A 66 -28.38 -11.89 -11.78
CA LYS A 66 -29.53 -12.11 -12.66
C LYS A 66 -30.80 -11.73 -11.89
N ASP A 67 -31.55 -10.79 -12.42
CA ASP A 67 -32.81 -10.38 -11.84
C ASP A 67 -33.89 -11.43 -12.16
N ASN A 68 -34.64 -11.86 -11.14
CA ASN A 68 -35.80 -12.73 -11.32
C ASN A 68 -37.07 -11.85 -11.39
N TYR A 69 -37.53 -11.57 -12.58
CA TYR A 69 -38.70 -10.72 -12.82
C TYR A 69 -40.05 -11.37 -12.43
N THR A 70 -40.04 -12.61 -11.94
CA THR A 70 -41.23 -13.29 -11.42
C THR A 70 -41.50 -12.97 -9.95
N GLU A 71 -40.57 -12.33 -9.26
CA GLU A 71 -40.63 -11.94 -7.86
C GLU A 71 -40.45 -10.43 -7.71
N VAL A 72 -40.84 -9.89 -6.56
CA VAL A 72 -40.59 -8.48 -6.25
C VAL A 72 -39.10 -8.24 -6.16
N LEU A 73 -38.56 -7.40 -7.04
CA LEU A 73 -37.14 -7.10 -7.09
C LEU A 73 -36.72 -6.32 -5.84
N PRO A 74 -35.63 -6.75 -5.16
CA PRO A 74 -35.10 -5.99 -4.03
C PRO A 74 -34.51 -4.66 -4.49
N VAL A 75 -34.68 -3.61 -3.69
CA VAL A 75 -34.11 -2.28 -3.95
C VAL A 75 -32.59 -2.30 -4.03
N TYR A 76 -31.96 -3.17 -3.23
CA TYR A 76 -30.53 -3.42 -3.28
C TYR A 76 -30.28 -4.85 -3.76
N LYS A 77 -29.41 -5.01 -4.76
CA LYS A 77 -28.98 -6.33 -5.23
C LYS A 77 -28.07 -6.97 -4.17
N LEU A 78 -28.66 -7.83 -3.37
CA LEU A 78 -27.93 -8.69 -2.45
C LEU A 78 -27.44 -9.90 -3.24
N GLY A 79 -26.13 -10.03 -3.43
CA GLY A 79 -25.54 -11.18 -4.10
C GLY A 79 -25.88 -12.49 -3.37
N SER A 80 -26.15 -13.53 -4.13
CA SER A 80 -26.27 -14.89 -3.57
C SER A 80 -24.93 -15.35 -2.99
N LYS A 81 -24.96 -16.35 -2.10
CA LYS A 81 -23.74 -16.95 -1.53
C LYS A 81 -22.77 -17.44 -2.63
N LYS A 82 -23.29 -17.93 -3.75
CA LYS A 82 -22.50 -18.37 -4.90
C LYS A 82 -21.80 -17.21 -5.60
N GLU A 83 -22.49 -16.08 -5.79
CA GLU A 83 -21.93 -14.86 -6.38
C GLU A 83 -20.90 -14.23 -5.45
N ALA A 84 -21.15 -14.21 -4.14
CA ALA A 84 -20.19 -13.77 -3.14
C ALA A 84 -18.88 -14.55 -3.22
N THR A 85 -18.93 -15.87 -3.39
CA THR A 85 -17.73 -16.71 -3.52
C THR A 85 -16.90 -16.32 -4.74
N ALA A 86 -17.52 -15.91 -5.84
CA ALA A 86 -16.82 -15.52 -7.06
C ALA A 86 -16.00 -14.22 -6.89
N ILE A 87 -16.41 -13.32 -5.98
CA ILE A 87 -15.72 -12.04 -5.75
C ILE A 87 -14.80 -12.04 -4.53
N ASN A 88 -14.78 -13.12 -3.71
CA ASN A 88 -14.01 -13.18 -2.47
C ASN A 88 -12.55 -12.81 -2.68
N SER A 89 -11.90 -13.34 -3.71
CA SER A 89 -10.48 -13.06 -4.00
C SER A 89 -10.19 -11.57 -4.20
N LYS A 90 -11.09 -10.82 -4.87
CA LYS A 90 -10.95 -9.38 -5.10
C LYS A 90 -11.26 -8.59 -3.84
N ALA A 91 -12.27 -9.01 -3.08
CA ALA A 91 -12.62 -8.41 -1.80
C ALA A 91 -11.50 -8.59 -0.77
N ASP A 92 -10.93 -9.79 -0.65
CA ASP A 92 -9.80 -10.09 0.24
C ASP A 92 -8.57 -9.26 -0.12
N ARG A 93 -8.30 -9.10 -1.42
CA ARG A 93 -7.23 -8.23 -1.88
C ARG A 93 -7.46 -6.76 -1.49
N ALA A 94 -8.68 -6.27 -1.57
CA ALA A 94 -9.01 -4.91 -1.12
C ALA A 94 -8.78 -4.74 0.38
N ILE A 95 -9.20 -5.72 1.20
CA ILE A 95 -9.00 -5.75 2.64
C ILE A 95 -7.50 -5.81 2.99
N GLU A 96 -6.74 -6.66 2.31
CA GLU A 96 -5.28 -6.75 2.48
C GLU A 96 -4.60 -5.42 2.20
N LYS A 97 -4.95 -4.75 1.10
CA LYS A 97 -4.39 -3.43 0.76
C LYS A 97 -4.77 -2.37 1.78
N ALA A 98 -6.02 -2.34 2.23
CA ALA A 98 -6.48 -1.42 3.28
C ALA A 98 -5.70 -1.65 4.59
N SER A 99 -5.53 -2.89 5.01
CA SER A 99 -4.75 -3.26 6.20
C SER A 99 -3.28 -2.82 6.08
N LYS A 100 -2.67 -3.00 4.91
CA LYS A 100 -1.30 -2.54 4.64
C LYS A 100 -1.15 -1.02 4.71
N VAL A 101 -2.16 -0.26 4.26
CA VAL A 101 -2.17 1.20 4.40
C VAL A 101 -2.10 1.58 5.87
N ILE A 102 -2.93 0.98 6.69
CA ILE A 102 -2.98 1.26 8.13
C ILE A 102 -1.66 0.88 8.81
N GLN A 103 -1.14 -0.31 8.53
CA GLN A 103 0.08 -0.81 9.17
C GLN A 103 1.33 0.00 8.79
N ASN A 104 1.49 0.33 7.52
CA ASN A 104 2.71 0.94 7.00
C ASN A 104 2.71 2.46 7.12
N ASN A 105 1.54 3.09 7.14
CA ASN A 105 1.40 4.55 7.09
C ASN A 105 0.85 5.14 8.40
N SER A 106 0.60 4.33 9.44
CA SER A 106 0.27 4.86 10.76
C SER A 106 1.50 5.53 11.36
N MET A 107 1.38 6.81 11.68
CA MET A 107 2.41 7.60 12.34
C MET A 107 1.99 7.89 13.78
N TYR A 108 2.93 7.79 14.73
CA TYR A 108 2.66 8.19 16.10
C TYR A 108 2.52 9.72 16.17
N PHE A 109 1.36 10.18 16.62
CA PHE A 109 1.21 11.56 17.07
C PHE A 109 1.76 11.64 18.50
N ASN A 110 2.89 12.30 18.68
CA ASN A 110 3.31 12.70 20.02
C ASN A 110 2.25 13.70 20.53
N LYS A 111 1.55 13.31 21.59
CA LYS A 111 0.70 14.22 22.36
C LYS A 111 1.55 15.20 23.12
#